data_9df82d43e53f65c13b028a1417858994
#
_entry.id   9df82d43e53f65c13b028a1417858994
#
_cell.length_a   1.000
_cell.length_b   1.000
_cell.length_c   1.000
_cell.angle_alpha   90.00
_cell.angle_beta   90.00
_cell.angle_gamma   90.00
#
_symmetry.space_group_name_H-M   'P 1'
#
loop_
_entity.id
_entity.type
_entity.pdbx_description
1 polymer ?
#
loop_
_entity_poly.entity_id
_entity_poly.type
_entity_poly.pdbx_seq_one_letter_code
_entity_poly.pdbx_strand_id
1 'polypeptide(L)'
;KKICEIADNLEPRAYTSREFIKEIGKYLKTNSKKKGSLIETAYDKNVPIFCPAFTDSSAGFGLVMHQEKNPKKCITIDSIREFRELTEIKIKSKSSGLLMIGGGVPKNFVQDTVVCAELLGKKVDMHKYAIQITVADTRDGACSSSTLKEASSWGKVDVSKEQMVFAEATSVLPLIASD
;
A
#
# COMPACT_ATOMS: atom_id res chain seq x y z
N LYS A 1 -6.20 -2.55 -21.30
CA LYS A 1 -6.61 -1.44 -22.18
C LYS A 1 -6.95 -0.17 -21.39
N LYS A 2 -7.91 -0.19 -20.43
CA LYS A 2 -8.34 1.04 -19.73
C LYS A 2 -7.20 1.72 -18.94
N ILE A 3 -6.32 0.97 -18.29
CA ILE A 3 -5.13 1.53 -17.61
C ILE A 3 -4.23 2.27 -18.59
N CYS A 4 -3.99 1.70 -19.77
CA CYS A 4 -3.23 2.36 -20.84
C CYS A 4 -3.92 3.67 -21.28
N GLU A 5 -5.23 3.66 -21.51
CA GLU A 5 -6.00 4.85 -21.88
C GLU A 5 -5.93 5.95 -20.80
N ILE A 6 -5.98 5.59 -19.52
CA ILE A 6 -5.81 6.54 -18.41
C ILE A 6 -4.41 7.16 -18.47
N ALA A 7 -3.38 6.32 -18.63
CA ALA A 7 -1.99 6.77 -18.73
C ALA A 7 -1.75 7.66 -19.96
N ASP A 8 -2.35 7.33 -21.11
CA ASP A 8 -2.23 8.09 -22.35
C ASP A 8 -2.77 9.55 -22.22
N ASN A 9 -3.67 9.79 -21.26
CA ASN A 9 -4.27 11.11 -21.00
C ASN A 9 -3.56 11.89 -19.88
N LEU A 10 -2.51 11.35 -19.30
CA LEU A 10 -1.74 12.02 -18.25
C LEU A 10 -0.51 12.74 -18.80
N GLU A 11 -0.05 13.75 -18.07
CA GLU A 11 1.20 14.42 -18.39
C GLU A 11 2.37 13.44 -18.28
N PRO A 12 3.26 13.34 -19.28
CA PRO A 12 4.44 12.47 -19.24
C PRO A 12 5.42 12.90 -18.15
N ARG A 13 5.39 12.20 -17.01
CA ARG A 13 6.29 12.39 -15.87
C ARG A 13 6.34 11.13 -15.00
N ALA A 14 7.18 11.13 -13.99
CA ALA A 14 7.16 10.13 -12.95
C ALA A 14 5.96 10.36 -11.99
N TYR A 15 5.19 9.32 -11.75
CA TYR A 15 4.08 9.25 -10.77
C TYR A 15 4.43 8.25 -9.70
N THR A 16 3.99 8.47 -8.47
CA THR A 16 3.91 7.37 -7.51
C THR A 16 2.72 6.47 -7.83
N SER A 17 2.70 5.23 -7.34
CA SER A 17 1.52 4.39 -7.52
C SER A 17 0.29 5.05 -6.90
N ARG A 18 0.47 5.73 -5.75
CA ARG A 18 -0.59 6.51 -5.10
C ARG A 18 -1.21 7.57 -6.02
N GLU A 19 -0.37 8.35 -6.70
CA GLU A 19 -0.85 9.37 -7.66
C GLU A 19 -1.61 8.71 -8.81
N PHE A 20 -1.05 7.65 -9.37
CA PHE A 20 -1.67 6.95 -10.49
C PHE A 20 -2.97 6.23 -10.10
N ILE A 21 -3.03 5.59 -8.93
CA ILE A 21 -4.26 4.97 -8.40
C ILE A 21 -5.34 6.03 -8.15
N LYS A 22 -4.95 7.24 -7.74
CA LYS A 22 -5.90 8.36 -7.60
C LYS A 22 -6.53 8.73 -8.95
N GLU A 23 -5.77 8.72 -10.05
CA GLU A 23 -6.31 8.95 -11.39
C GLU A 23 -7.23 7.79 -11.85
N ILE A 24 -6.92 6.55 -11.48
CA ILE A 24 -7.83 5.42 -11.67
C ILE A 24 -9.14 5.64 -10.90
N GLY A 25 -9.08 6.08 -9.65
CA GLY A 25 -10.26 6.38 -8.83
C GLY A 25 -11.14 7.48 -9.46
N LYS A 26 -10.50 8.55 -9.93
CA LYS A 26 -11.17 9.63 -10.67
C LYS A 26 -11.89 9.10 -11.92
N TYR A 27 -11.22 8.24 -12.69
CA TYR A 27 -11.84 7.59 -13.86
C TYR A 27 -13.04 6.75 -13.47
N LEU A 28 -12.93 5.93 -12.41
CA LEU A 28 -14.00 5.05 -11.94
C LEU A 28 -15.22 5.84 -11.45
N LYS A 29 -15.03 6.95 -10.77
CA LYS A 29 -16.10 7.84 -10.33
C LYS A 29 -17.04 8.26 -11.46
N THR A 30 -16.48 8.50 -12.62
CA THR A 30 -17.24 8.97 -13.79
C THR A 30 -17.75 7.81 -14.66
N ASN A 31 -16.94 6.77 -14.83
CA ASN A 31 -17.14 5.74 -15.85
C ASN A 31 -17.57 4.36 -15.33
N SER A 32 -17.57 4.13 -14.00
CA SER A 32 -17.93 2.84 -13.42
C SER A 32 -19.44 2.58 -13.54
N LYS A 33 -19.80 1.38 -14.01
CA LYS A 33 -21.18 0.90 -14.03
C LYS A 33 -21.71 0.57 -12.63
N LYS A 34 -20.82 0.08 -11.74
CA LYS A 34 -21.12 -0.21 -10.33
C LYS A 34 -20.31 0.75 -9.47
N LYS A 35 -21.00 1.43 -8.56
CA LYS A 35 -20.40 2.37 -7.62
C LYS A 35 -19.89 1.67 -6.35
N GLY A 36 -19.04 2.35 -5.59
CA GLY A 36 -18.57 1.89 -4.29
C GLY A 36 -17.43 0.88 -4.37
N SER A 37 -16.64 0.85 -5.44
CA SER A 37 -15.40 0.08 -5.44
C SER A 37 -14.40 0.70 -4.46
N LEU A 38 -13.47 -0.12 -3.93
CA LEU A 38 -12.44 0.32 -2.98
C LEU A 38 -11.65 1.54 -3.50
N ILE A 39 -11.21 1.50 -4.76
CA ILE A 39 -10.42 2.58 -5.37
C ILE A 39 -11.27 3.86 -5.55
N GLU A 40 -12.52 3.74 -6.00
CA GLU A 40 -13.44 4.86 -6.13
C GLU A 40 -13.74 5.51 -4.77
N THR A 41 -14.03 4.68 -3.76
CA THR A 41 -14.31 5.14 -2.39
C THR A 41 -13.08 5.82 -1.77
N ALA A 42 -11.89 5.27 -1.96
CA ALA A 42 -10.66 5.88 -1.49
C ALA A 42 -10.41 7.24 -2.17
N TYR A 43 -10.69 7.35 -3.47
CA TYR A 43 -10.63 8.62 -4.19
C TYR A 43 -11.59 9.65 -3.58
N ASP A 44 -12.87 9.29 -3.37
CA ASP A 44 -13.89 10.18 -2.82
C ASP A 44 -13.61 10.62 -1.39
N LYS A 45 -13.03 9.75 -0.59
CA LYS A 45 -12.64 10.02 0.80
C LYS A 45 -11.23 10.57 0.96
N ASN A 46 -10.51 10.76 -0.15
CA ASN A 46 -9.11 11.19 -0.17
C ASN A 46 -8.19 10.31 0.70
N VAL A 47 -8.44 9.01 0.72
CA VAL A 47 -7.61 8.01 1.39
C VAL A 47 -6.52 7.55 0.41
N PRO A 48 -5.24 7.69 0.74
CA PRO A 48 -4.16 7.27 -0.15
C PRO A 48 -4.05 5.75 -0.24
N ILE A 49 -3.87 5.22 -1.44
CA ILE A 49 -3.56 3.82 -1.71
C ILE A 49 -2.15 3.75 -2.28
N PHE A 50 -1.29 2.96 -1.67
CA PHE A 50 0.07 2.68 -2.12
C PHE A 50 0.18 1.24 -2.62
N CYS A 51 0.90 1.02 -3.71
CA CYS A 51 1.13 -0.30 -4.29
C CYS A 51 2.63 -0.49 -4.59
N PRO A 52 3.43 -0.95 -3.61
CA PRO A 52 4.89 -0.98 -3.72
C PRO A 52 5.43 -1.90 -4.81
N ALA A 53 4.66 -2.92 -5.23
CA ALA A 53 5.00 -3.82 -6.32
C ALA A 53 4.06 -3.61 -7.52
N PHE A 54 3.85 -2.37 -7.93
CA PHE A 54 2.85 -1.98 -8.93
C PHE A 54 3.02 -2.70 -10.27
N THR A 55 4.25 -2.97 -10.70
CA THR A 55 4.53 -3.68 -11.96
C THR A 55 4.09 -5.14 -11.94
N ASP A 56 4.04 -5.78 -10.77
CA ASP A 56 3.53 -7.15 -10.61
C ASP A 56 2.00 -7.15 -10.48
N SER A 57 1.33 -6.58 -11.49
CA SER A 57 -0.13 -6.46 -11.51
C SER A 57 -0.65 -6.31 -12.93
N SER A 58 -1.94 -6.59 -13.14
CA SER A 58 -2.64 -6.30 -14.40
C SER A 58 -2.60 -4.82 -14.79
N ALA A 59 -2.48 -3.92 -13.82
CA ALA A 59 -2.31 -2.49 -14.08
C ALA A 59 -0.90 -2.20 -14.62
N GLY A 60 0.13 -2.90 -14.12
CA GLY A 60 1.48 -2.84 -14.65
C GLY A 60 1.54 -3.18 -16.15
N PHE A 61 0.84 -4.23 -16.58
CA PHE A 61 0.72 -4.56 -18.02
C PHE A 61 0.10 -3.42 -18.85
N GLY A 62 -0.84 -2.70 -18.27
CA GLY A 62 -1.42 -1.52 -18.91
C GLY A 62 -0.41 -0.41 -19.12
N LEU A 63 0.52 -0.22 -18.20
CA LEU A 63 1.61 0.76 -18.33
C LEU A 63 2.68 0.31 -19.35
N VAL A 64 2.98 -0.98 -19.44
CA VAL A 64 3.85 -1.52 -20.52
C VAL A 64 3.26 -1.20 -21.88
N MET A 65 1.94 -1.41 -22.05
CA MET A 65 1.25 -1.06 -23.32
C MET A 65 1.30 0.45 -23.59
N HIS A 66 1.20 1.28 -22.56
CA HIS A 66 1.33 2.73 -22.69
C HIS A 66 2.72 3.13 -23.15
N GLN A 67 3.76 2.58 -22.56
CA GLN A 67 5.15 2.89 -22.91
C GLN A 67 5.50 2.43 -24.34
N GLU A 68 5.02 1.27 -24.76
CA GLU A 68 5.20 0.77 -26.12
C GLU A 68 4.59 1.73 -27.16
N LYS A 69 3.41 2.27 -26.87
CA LYS A 69 2.77 3.27 -27.74
C LYS A 69 3.47 4.64 -27.73
N ASN A 70 4.03 5.02 -26.59
CA ASN A 70 4.55 6.36 -26.32
C ASN A 70 6.00 6.33 -25.86
N PRO A 71 6.95 5.77 -26.64
CA PRO A 71 8.32 5.49 -26.17
C PRO A 71 9.12 6.72 -25.76
N LYS A 72 8.74 7.90 -26.25
CA LYS A 72 9.43 9.17 -25.94
C LYS A 72 8.69 10.06 -24.94
N LYS A 73 7.41 9.79 -24.70
CA LYS A 73 6.53 10.62 -23.84
C LYS A 73 5.59 9.72 -23.04
N CYS A 74 6.14 8.99 -22.08
CA CYS A 74 5.37 8.10 -21.23
C CYS A 74 5.41 8.52 -19.77
N ILE A 75 4.46 8.01 -18.99
CA ILE A 75 4.54 8.05 -17.54
C ILE A 75 5.41 6.89 -17.04
N THR A 76 6.01 7.08 -15.86
CA THR A 76 6.75 6.05 -15.13
C THR A 76 6.24 5.98 -13.68
N ILE A 77 6.51 4.88 -13.00
CA ILE A 77 6.20 4.75 -11.57
C ILE A 77 7.49 4.92 -10.77
N ASP A 78 7.49 5.91 -9.88
CA ASP A 78 8.56 6.24 -8.96
C ASP A 78 8.32 5.61 -7.60
N SER A 79 8.79 4.39 -7.42
CA SER A 79 8.64 3.62 -6.19
C SER A 79 9.48 4.18 -5.02
N ILE A 80 10.57 4.88 -5.31
CA ILE A 80 11.40 5.50 -4.27
C ILE A 80 10.68 6.70 -3.67
N ARG A 81 10.14 7.58 -4.52
CA ARG A 81 9.33 8.72 -4.05
C ARG A 81 8.07 8.23 -3.30
N GLU A 82 7.48 7.15 -3.75
CA GLU A 82 6.34 6.51 -3.07
C GLU A 82 6.67 6.11 -1.63
N PHE A 83 7.80 5.44 -1.41
CA PHE A 83 8.22 5.05 -0.07
C PHE A 83 8.51 6.27 0.82
N ARG A 84 9.11 7.31 0.25
CA ARG A 84 9.30 8.58 0.94
C ARG A 84 7.96 9.23 1.31
N GLU A 85 6.95 9.25 0.43
CA GLU A 85 5.61 9.79 0.72
C GLU A 85 4.95 9.03 1.89
N LEU A 86 5.03 7.70 1.91
CA LEU A 86 4.50 6.90 3.02
C LEU A 86 5.24 7.18 4.33
N THR A 87 6.57 7.32 4.27
CA THR A 87 7.40 7.71 5.41
C THR A 87 7.02 9.09 5.96
N GLU A 88 6.71 10.05 5.09
CA GLU A 88 6.25 11.38 5.50
C GLU A 88 4.91 11.33 6.23
N ILE A 89 4.00 10.42 5.84
CA ILE A 89 2.75 10.19 6.58
C ILE A 89 3.07 9.69 7.99
N LYS A 90 4.00 8.73 8.13
CA LYS A 90 4.46 8.23 9.44
C LYS A 90 5.04 9.36 10.29
N ILE A 91 5.92 10.19 9.74
CA ILE A 91 6.55 11.31 10.44
C ILE A 91 5.52 12.31 10.96
N LYS A 92 4.47 12.58 10.19
CA LYS A 92 3.39 13.51 10.58
C LYS A 92 2.40 12.92 11.57
N SER A 93 2.39 11.59 11.74
CA SER A 93 1.45 10.90 12.62
C SER A 93 1.92 10.93 14.07
N LYS A 94 1.08 11.40 14.99
CA LYS A 94 1.36 11.35 16.44
C LYS A 94 1.37 9.92 16.97
N SER A 95 0.53 9.06 16.42
CA SER A 95 0.43 7.65 16.75
C SER A 95 -0.07 6.89 15.52
N SER A 96 0.35 5.66 15.35
CA SER A 96 -0.07 4.82 14.23
C SER A 96 -0.33 3.39 14.67
N GLY A 97 -1.27 2.75 14.00
CA GLY A 97 -1.55 1.33 14.13
C GLY A 97 -1.58 0.67 12.77
N LEU A 98 -1.37 -0.64 12.75
CA LEU A 98 -1.37 -1.46 11.54
C LEU A 98 -2.44 -2.53 11.64
N LEU A 99 -3.28 -2.63 10.63
CA LEU A 99 -4.14 -3.78 10.37
C LEU A 99 -3.66 -4.42 9.07
N MET A 100 -3.05 -5.59 9.18
CA MET A 100 -2.45 -6.31 8.06
C MET A 100 -3.31 -7.52 7.70
N ILE A 101 -3.72 -7.59 6.44
CA ILE A 101 -4.46 -8.70 5.88
C ILE A 101 -3.52 -9.44 4.93
N GLY A 102 -3.09 -10.64 5.33
CA GLY A 102 -1.98 -11.33 4.66
C GLY A 102 -0.63 -10.80 5.14
N GLY A 103 0.30 -10.57 4.22
CA GLY A 103 1.67 -10.11 4.51
C GLY A 103 2.44 -9.77 3.25
N GLY A 104 3.73 -10.12 3.19
CA GLY A 104 4.58 -9.88 2.03
C GLY A 104 5.09 -8.44 1.91
N VAL A 105 5.33 -7.97 0.68
CA VAL A 105 5.92 -6.66 0.40
C VAL A 105 5.16 -5.50 1.06
N PRO A 106 3.82 -5.41 1.00
CA PRO A 106 3.10 -4.31 1.65
C PRO A 106 3.28 -4.26 3.17
N LYS A 107 3.42 -5.42 3.82
CA LYS A 107 3.72 -5.51 5.26
C LYS A 107 5.05 -4.84 5.58
N ASN A 108 6.12 -5.24 4.91
CA ASN A 108 7.45 -4.65 5.13
C ASN A 108 7.45 -3.17 4.76
N PHE A 109 6.86 -2.82 3.63
CA PHE A 109 6.78 -1.45 3.14
C PHE A 109 6.21 -0.47 4.18
N VAL A 110 5.12 -0.83 4.86
CA VAL A 110 4.53 0.03 5.89
C VAL A 110 5.31 -0.01 7.20
N GLN A 111 5.84 -1.15 7.60
CA GLN A 111 6.61 -1.30 8.84
C GLN A 111 7.94 -0.55 8.77
N ASP A 112 8.62 -0.59 7.62
CA ASP A 112 9.93 0.02 7.41
C ASP A 112 9.90 1.55 7.37
N THR A 113 8.71 2.17 7.39
CA THR A 113 8.58 3.63 7.50
C THR A 113 9.17 4.20 8.79
N VAL A 114 9.21 3.42 9.88
CA VAL A 114 9.87 3.81 11.14
C VAL A 114 11.37 3.91 10.92
N VAL A 115 11.97 2.85 10.38
CA VAL A 115 13.42 2.79 10.08
C VAL A 115 13.81 3.87 9.07
N CYS A 116 13.01 4.05 8.02
CA CYS A 116 13.27 5.07 7.01
C CYS A 116 13.21 6.49 7.62
N ALA A 117 12.25 6.77 8.50
CA ALA A 117 12.18 8.05 9.20
C ALA A 117 13.43 8.33 10.05
N GLU A 118 13.94 7.32 10.76
CA GLU A 118 15.19 7.43 11.55
C GLU A 118 16.38 7.71 10.65
N LEU A 119 16.52 7.03 9.52
CA LEU A 119 17.57 7.30 8.53
C LEU A 119 17.51 8.73 7.98
N LEU A 120 16.30 9.31 7.90
CA LEU A 120 16.09 10.72 7.54
C LEU A 120 16.34 11.69 8.71
N GLY A 121 16.85 11.21 9.85
CA GLY A 121 17.12 12.02 11.03
C GLY A 121 15.84 12.47 11.77
N LYS A 122 14.72 11.78 11.58
CA LYS A 122 13.44 12.08 12.24
C LYS A 122 13.18 11.07 13.35
N LYS A 123 12.93 11.57 14.55
CA LYS A 123 12.49 10.72 15.66
C LYS A 123 10.99 10.47 15.53
N VAL A 124 10.61 9.21 15.45
CA VAL A 124 9.21 8.75 15.39
C VAL A 124 9.01 7.58 16.35
N ASP A 125 7.80 7.45 16.89
CA ASP A 125 7.46 6.28 17.69
C ASP A 125 7.21 5.07 16.78
N MET A 126 7.44 3.86 17.32
CA MET A 126 7.03 2.60 16.68
C MET A 126 5.52 2.61 16.40
N HIS A 127 5.06 1.67 15.59
CA HIS A 127 3.62 1.45 15.43
C HIS A 127 3.06 0.91 16.76
N LYS A 128 2.17 1.68 17.36
CA LYS A 128 1.63 1.42 18.72
C LYS A 128 0.73 0.19 18.78
N TYR A 129 0.02 -0.08 17.69
CA TYR A 129 -0.89 -1.22 17.57
C TYR A 129 -0.55 -1.97 16.29
N ALA A 130 -0.59 -3.29 16.34
CA ALA A 130 -0.42 -4.12 15.16
C ALA A 130 -1.26 -5.39 15.25
N ILE A 131 -2.10 -5.61 14.25
CA ILE A 131 -2.88 -6.83 14.09
C ILE A 131 -2.56 -7.39 12.71
N GLN A 132 -2.22 -8.67 12.64
CA GLN A 132 -2.04 -9.37 11.37
C GLN A 132 -2.99 -10.56 11.29
N ILE A 133 -3.80 -10.61 10.24
CA ILE A 133 -4.73 -11.71 9.95
C ILE A 133 -4.17 -12.46 8.75
N THR A 134 -3.82 -13.73 8.92
CA THR A 134 -3.19 -14.54 7.87
C THR A 134 -3.42 -16.03 8.10
N VAL A 135 -3.48 -16.80 7.03
CA VAL A 135 -3.44 -18.28 7.08
C VAL A 135 -2.01 -18.83 6.93
N ALA A 136 -1.04 -17.96 6.63
CA ALA A 136 0.33 -18.35 6.38
C ALA A 136 1.05 -18.71 7.68
N ASP A 137 1.88 -19.75 7.63
CA ASP A 137 2.85 -20.06 8.68
C ASP A 137 3.93 -18.96 8.75
N THR A 138 4.53 -18.78 9.91
CA THR A 138 5.58 -17.77 10.12
C THR A 138 6.81 -17.97 9.22
N ARG A 139 7.03 -19.18 8.74
CA ARG A 139 8.13 -19.53 7.81
C ARG A 139 7.81 -19.19 6.36
N ASP A 140 6.57 -18.90 6.03
CA ASP A 140 6.15 -18.61 4.66
C ASP A 140 6.56 -17.19 4.24
N GLY A 141 6.90 -17.01 2.97
CA GLY A 141 7.18 -15.72 2.38
C GLY A 141 6.00 -14.72 2.50
N ALA A 142 4.77 -15.23 2.58
CA ALA A 142 3.58 -14.41 2.83
C ALA A 142 3.61 -13.71 4.20
N CYS A 143 4.30 -14.26 5.20
CA CYS A 143 4.62 -13.58 6.47
C CYS A 143 5.94 -12.80 6.41
N SER A 144 6.61 -12.76 5.27
CA SER A 144 7.96 -12.18 5.10
C SER A 144 8.98 -12.82 6.06
N SER A 145 8.80 -14.10 6.39
CA SER A 145 9.59 -14.83 7.39
C SER A 145 9.72 -14.10 8.73
N SER A 146 8.72 -13.27 9.09
CA SER A 146 8.77 -12.42 10.27
C SER A 146 7.41 -12.37 10.96
N THR A 147 7.43 -12.55 12.27
CA THR A 147 6.28 -12.31 13.14
C THR A 147 6.21 -10.83 13.55
N LEU A 148 5.10 -10.40 14.13
CA LEU A 148 5.01 -9.07 14.75
C LEU A 148 5.99 -8.92 15.90
N LYS A 149 6.25 -10.00 16.64
CA LYS A 149 7.23 -10.05 17.72
C LYS A 149 8.66 -9.80 17.22
N GLU A 150 9.04 -10.36 16.07
CA GLU A 150 10.31 -10.04 15.43
C GLU A 150 10.36 -8.60 14.90
N ALA A 151 9.27 -8.11 14.34
CA ALA A 151 9.16 -6.70 13.91
C ALA A 151 9.40 -5.73 15.08
N SER A 152 9.03 -6.11 16.29
CA SER A 152 9.34 -5.36 17.50
C SER A 152 10.84 -5.34 17.82
N SER A 153 11.56 -6.44 17.64
CA SER A 153 13.01 -6.48 17.87
C SER A 153 13.78 -5.55 16.93
N TRP A 154 13.18 -5.20 15.79
CA TRP A 154 13.70 -4.23 14.83
C TRP A 154 13.19 -2.79 15.07
N GLY A 155 12.49 -2.54 16.17
CA GLY A 155 11.97 -1.21 16.49
C GLY A 155 10.79 -0.75 15.63
N LYS A 156 10.10 -1.65 14.92
CA LYS A 156 9.01 -1.32 13.99
C LYS A 156 7.64 -1.26 14.65
N VAL A 157 7.39 -2.18 15.60
CA VAL A 157 6.10 -2.38 16.29
C VAL A 157 6.30 -2.50 17.80
N ASP A 158 5.43 -1.86 18.58
CA ASP A 158 5.41 -2.01 20.04
C ASP A 158 4.86 -3.39 20.43
N VAL A 159 5.62 -4.16 21.22
CA VAL A 159 5.23 -5.51 21.69
C VAL A 159 4.01 -5.54 22.60
N SER A 160 3.66 -4.41 23.21
CA SER A 160 2.60 -4.40 24.22
C SER A 160 1.20 -4.57 23.63
N LYS A 161 1.03 -4.35 22.33
CA LYS A 161 -0.28 -4.30 21.65
C LYS A 161 -0.21 -4.89 20.24
N GLU A 162 0.37 -6.08 20.14
CA GLU A 162 0.44 -6.84 18.90
C GLU A 162 -0.46 -8.08 18.96
N GLN A 163 -1.02 -8.49 17.84
CA GLN A 163 -1.79 -9.71 17.72
C GLN A 163 -1.66 -10.37 16.35
N MET A 164 -1.27 -11.65 16.35
CA MET A 164 -1.36 -12.54 15.20
C MET A 164 -2.68 -13.29 15.25
N VAL A 165 -3.45 -13.24 14.16
CA VAL A 165 -4.71 -13.97 14.00
C VAL A 165 -4.54 -14.95 12.83
N PHE A 166 -4.40 -16.23 13.15
CA PHE A 166 -4.28 -17.30 12.16
C PHE A 166 -5.67 -17.71 11.69
N ALA A 167 -6.20 -16.97 10.74
CA ALA A 167 -7.53 -17.18 10.20
C ALA A 167 -7.61 -16.73 8.74
N GLU A 168 -8.61 -17.25 8.05
CA GLU A 168 -8.91 -16.88 6.68
C GLU A 168 -9.64 -15.52 6.66
N ALA A 169 -9.14 -14.59 5.84
CA ALA A 169 -9.56 -13.19 5.86
C ALA A 169 -11.03 -13.00 5.48
N THR A 170 -11.58 -13.79 4.56
CA THR A 170 -12.99 -13.66 4.12
C THR A 170 -13.97 -14.06 5.21
N SER A 171 -13.52 -14.87 6.17
CA SER A 171 -14.33 -15.25 7.34
C SER A 171 -14.27 -14.19 8.46
N VAL A 172 -13.15 -13.52 8.62
CA VAL A 172 -12.89 -12.60 9.75
C VAL A 172 -13.22 -11.15 9.41
N LEU A 173 -12.86 -10.67 8.21
CA LEU A 173 -13.06 -9.27 7.83
C LEU A 173 -14.52 -8.81 7.87
N PRO A 174 -15.53 -9.59 7.43
CA PRO A 174 -16.92 -9.18 7.57
C PRO A 174 -17.34 -8.94 9.01
N LEU A 175 -16.81 -9.73 9.96
CA LEU A 175 -17.11 -9.57 11.39
C LEU A 175 -16.51 -8.26 11.93
N ILE A 176 -15.27 -7.94 11.55
CA ILE A 176 -14.61 -6.68 11.95
C ILE A 176 -15.29 -5.46 11.30
N ALA A 177 -15.75 -5.60 10.07
CA ALA A 177 -16.35 -4.49 9.32
C ALA A 177 -17.81 -4.22 9.68
N SER A 178 -18.48 -5.14 10.38
CA SER A 178 -19.88 -5.01 10.79
C SER A 178 -20.06 -4.35 12.16
N ASP A 179 -18.99 -4.21 12.90
CA ASP A 179 -18.94 -3.56 14.23
C ASP A 179 -18.72 -2.04 14.06
#